data_55ea302fc61856a5fde2f4159962e724
#
_entry.id   55ea302fc61856a5fde2f4159962e724
#
_cell.length_a   1.000
_cell.length_b   1.000
_cell.length_c   1.000
_cell.angle_alpha   90.00
_cell.angle_beta   90.00
_cell.angle_gamma   90.00
#
_symmetry.space_group_name_H-M   'P 1'
#
loop_
_entity.id
_entity.type
_entity.pdbx_description
1 polymer ?
#
loop_
_entity_poly.entity_id
_entity_poly.type
_entity_poly.pdbx_seq_one_letter_code
_entity_poly.pdbx_strand_id
1 'polypeptide(L)'
;MRRTAFLLLTLALLTVPVCAVQIPGELLDALPEEAAALAESEGITEGGVQLLVQSFFDALRSSLDRSLRGAVLLALTVLLTGAADGFASSLGENASRFVPLVGVLCVTTLSAGDLSSLIGLGTATMQDLADLTKLLLPTMAAALAGCGGVFTASAWQVGTLFAADALTTLIHELLLPLVYCHIALASAGAALPESGLDKLADGLKKLISWLLCGAVTAFTLYLSVSGVLTGSADRAAVKAAQTAVSGAVPVVGSILAESAEMVLSAAHSLRAAIGAAGVLGVLLACLAPLVRLGVQFLLYRAAAFVSAVSGVKPLERLLEQLGDAFALVLGMTAACAVLLLAALLVSISMVVM
;
A
#
# COMPACT_ATOMS: atom_id res chain seq x y z
N MET A 1 -10.56 10.57 15.01
CA MET A 1 -9.68 9.56 15.62
C MET A 1 -8.89 8.71 14.60
N ARG A 2 -9.46 8.25 13.44
CA ARG A 2 -8.70 7.48 12.42
C ARG A 2 -7.60 8.28 11.68
N ARG A 3 -7.81 9.58 11.43
CA ARG A 3 -6.82 10.46 10.75
C ARG A 3 -5.64 10.83 11.65
N THR A 4 -5.84 10.95 12.95
CA THR A 4 -4.78 11.28 13.92
C THR A 4 -3.88 10.08 14.20
N ALA A 5 -4.42 8.85 14.17
CA ALA A 5 -3.61 7.63 14.30
C ALA A 5 -2.68 7.40 13.10
N PHE A 6 -3.13 7.73 11.88
CA PHE A 6 -2.31 7.64 10.68
C PHE A 6 -1.18 8.69 10.66
N LEU A 7 -1.47 9.92 11.10
CA LEU A 7 -0.48 11.00 11.26
C LEU A 7 0.52 10.71 12.39
N LEU A 8 0.07 10.10 13.49
CA LEU A 8 0.96 9.69 14.58
C LEU A 8 1.83 8.49 14.19
N LEU A 9 1.32 7.56 13.37
CA LEU A 9 2.10 6.44 12.85
C LEU A 9 3.20 6.92 11.89
N THR A 10 2.89 7.87 11.01
CA THR A 10 3.90 8.48 10.11
C THR A 10 4.90 9.36 10.86
N LEU A 11 4.47 10.04 11.91
CA LEU A 11 5.37 10.86 12.75
C LEU A 11 6.29 10.00 13.63
N ALA A 12 5.80 8.87 14.15
CA ALA A 12 6.62 7.91 14.90
C ALA A 12 7.68 7.22 14.02
N LEU A 13 7.43 7.10 12.71
CA LEU A 13 8.37 6.56 11.72
C LEU A 13 9.61 7.46 11.54
N LEU A 14 9.48 8.77 11.81
CA LEU A 14 10.52 9.78 11.58
C LEU A 14 11.56 9.90 12.71
N THR A 15 11.39 9.17 13.83
CA THR A 15 12.21 9.38 15.03
C THR A 15 13.16 8.23 15.41
N VAL A 16 13.38 7.23 14.53
CA VAL A 16 14.30 6.11 14.82
C VAL A 16 15.74 6.52 14.50
N PRO A 17 16.63 6.62 15.50
CA PRO A 17 18.06 6.89 15.24
C PRO A 17 18.72 5.63 14.64
N VAL A 18 19.26 5.76 13.46
CA VAL A 18 19.98 4.68 12.76
C VAL A 18 21.47 4.91 12.88
N CYS A 19 22.16 4.00 13.58
CA CYS A 19 23.62 3.90 13.52
C CYS A 19 24.06 3.24 12.21
N ALA A 20 25.15 3.70 11.63
CA ALA A 20 25.72 3.16 10.40
C ALA A 20 26.10 1.67 10.56
N VAL A 21 25.40 0.80 9.85
CA VAL A 21 25.66 -0.65 9.77
C VAL A 21 25.65 -1.06 8.31
N GLN A 22 26.63 -1.90 7.92
CA GLN A 22 26.72 -2.44 6.56
C GLN A 22 25.52 -3.36 6.27
N ILE A 23 24.75 -3.00 5.25
CA ILE A 23 23.59 -3.77 4.77
C ILE A 23 24.08 -4.86 3.80
N PRO A 24 23.52 -6.09 3.83
CA PRO A 24 23.86 -7.14 2.87
C PRO A 24 23.63 -6.69 1.41
N GLY A 25 24.60 -6.99 0.52
CA GLY A 25 24.56 -6.53 -0.88
C GLY A 25 23.31 -6.98 -1.66
N GLU A 26 22.82 -8.20 -1.40
CA GLU A 26 21.58 -8.70 -2.02
C GLU A 26 20.34 -7.87 -1.69
N LEU A 27 20.35 -7.21 -0.53
CA LEU A 27 19.26 -6.32 -0.12
C LEU A 27 19.36 -4.95 -0.84
N LEU A 28 20.58 -4.47 -1.06
CA LEU A 28 20.84 -3.22 -1.79
C LEU A 28 20.39 -3.32 -3.25
N ASP A 29 20.63 -4.45 -3.90
CA ASP A 29 20.23 -4.71 -5.28
C ASP A 29 18.71 -4.80 -5.49
N ALA A 30 17.96 -5.15 -4.44
CA ALA A 30 16.51 -5.27 -4.48
C ALA A 30 15.76 -3.98 -4.08
N LEU A 31 16.47 -3.02 -3.50
CA LEU A 31 15.90 -1.70 -3.18
C LEU A 31 15.92 -0.78 -4.41
N PRO A 32 14.99 0.17 -4.52
CA PRO A 32 15.09 1.25 -5.50
C PRO A 32 16.47 1.93 -5.40
N GLU A 33 17.07 2.28 -6.56
CA GLU A 33 18.44 2.82 -6.67
C GLU A 33 18.68 4.01 -5.69
N GLU A 34 17.67 4.83 -5.48
CA GLU A 34 17.66 5.96 -4.55
C GLU A 34 17.70 5.53 -3.08
N ALA A 35 17.05 4.43 -2.71
CA ALA A 35 17.08 3.88 -1.36
C ALA A 35 18.38 3.15 -1.06
N ALA A 36 18.96 2.47 -2.04
CA ALA A 36 20.25 1.81 -1.95
C ALA A 36 21.38 2.82 -1.72
N ALA A 37 21.39 3.92 -2.48
CA ALA A 37 22.36 5.02 -2.32
C ALA A 37 22.32 5.68 -0.94
N LEU A 38 21.13 5.81 -0.32
CA LEU A 38 20.98 6.33 1.03
C LEU A 38 21.37 5.33 2.11
N ALA A 39 21.16 4.05 1.85
CA ALA A 39 21.55 2.98 2.78
C ALA A 39 23.09 2.90 2.96
N GLU A 40 23.84 3.32 1.95
CA GLU A 40 25.31 3.43 1.98
C GLU A 40 25.80 4.73 2.66
N SER A 41 24.95 5.75 2.80
CA SER A 41 25.32 7.03 3.40
C SER A 41 25.01 7.07 4.91
N GLU A 42 25.88 7.72 5.70
CA GLU A 42 25.73 7.86 7.17
C GLU A 42 24.48 8.69 7.61
N GLY A 43 23.68 9.20 6.66
CA GLY A 43 22.58 10.14 6.93
C GLY A 43 21.18 9.63 6.57
N ILE A 44 20.85 8.34 6.81
CA ILE A 44 19.58 7.70 6.40
C ILE A 44 18.33 8.48 6.87
N THR A 45 18.35 9.16 8.01
CA THR A 45 17.17 9.84 8.55
C THR A 45 16.91 11.21 7.94
N GLU A 46 17.93 12.05 7.79
CA GLU A 46 17.76 13.41 7.25
C GLU A 46 17.69 13.42 5.72
N GLY A 47 18.57 12.64 5.06
CA GLY A 47 18.53 12.46 3.60
C GLY A 47 17.30 11.74 3.10
N GLY A 48 16.82 10.72 3.85
CA GLY A 48 15.66 9.90 3.47
C GLY A 48 14.35 10.67 3.40
N VAL A 49 14.10 11.58 4.34
CA VAL A 49 12.88 12.42 4.32
C VAL A 49 12.90 13.39 3.14
N GLN A 50 14.06 14.01 2.87
CA GLN A 50 14.19 14.94 1.76
C GLN A 50 13.99 14.23 0.41
N LEU A 51 14.52 13.03 0.28
CA LEU A 51 14.37 12.20 -0.91
C LEU A 51 12.91 11.75 -1.11
N LEU A 52 12.20 11.33 -0.05
CA LEU A 52 10.77 11.01 -0.10
C LEU A 52 9.94 12.21 -0.56
N VAL A 53 10.24 13.41 -0.06
CA VAL A 53 9.54 14.64 -0.44
C VAL A 53 9.81 14.98 -1.90
N GLN A 54 11.06 14.89 -2.36
CA GLN A 54 11.41 15.11 -3.78
C GLN A 54 10.71 14.08 -4.68
N SER A 55 10.83 12.80 -4.37
CA SER A 55 10.17 11.71 -5.12
C SER A 55 8.65 11.88 -5.17
N PHE A 56 8.03 12.39 -4.09
CA PHE A 56 6.61 12.69 -4.08
C PHE A 56 6.25 13.80 -5.07
N PHE A 57 6.99 14.92 -5.05
CA PHE A 57 6.73 16.03 -5.98
C PHE A 57 7.00 15.65 -7.44
N ASP A 58 8.03 14.86 -7.70
CA ASP A 58 8.37 14.36 -9.04
C ASP A 58 7.31 13.36 -9.54
N ALA A 59 6.87 12.44 -8.69
CA ALA A 59 5.76 11.54 -8.98
C ALA A 59 4.45 12.30 -9.24
N LEU A 60 4.15 13.31 -8.43
CA LEU A 60 2.97 14.16 -8.60
C LEU A 60 3.00 14.92 -9.92
N ARG A 61 4.12 15.60 -10.22
CA ARG A 61 4.30 16.35 -11.45
C ARG A 61 4.20 15.46 -12.69
N SER A 62 4.92 14.34 -12.70
CA SER A 62 4.90 13.40 -13.82
C SER A 62 3.52 12.75 -14.02
N SER A 63 2.78 12.50 -12.92
CA SER A 63 1.42 11.97 -12.97
C SER A 63 0.43 13.00 -13.52
N LEU A 64 0.53 14.26 -13.08
CA LEU A 64 -0.30 15.35 -13.59
C LEU A 64 -0.06 15.57 -15.09
N ASP A 65 1.19 15.67 -15.54
CA ASP A 65 1.53 15.90 -16.95
C ASP A 65 0.97 14.81 -17.87
N ARG A 66 0.99 13.56 -17.44
CA ARG A 66 0.42 12.41 -18.18
C ARG A 66 -1.10 12.39 -18.18
N SER A 67 -1.71 12.68 -17.03
CA SER A 67 -3.16 12.57 -16.83
C SER A 67 -3.92 13.80 -17.34
N LEU A 68 -3.27 14.97 -17.46
CA LEU A 68 -3.91 16.21 -17.90
C LEU A 68 -4.59 16.10 -19.28
N ARG A 69 -3.95 15.42 -20.23
CA ARG A 69 -4.54 15.24 -21.56
C ARG A 69 -5.83 14.42 -21.52
N GLY A 70 -5.82 13.31 -20.77
CA GLY A 70 -7.01 12.47 -20.57
C GLY A 70 -8.11 13.24 -19.82
N ALA A 71 -7.74 13.97 -18.75
CA ALA A 71 -8.66 14.77 -17.97
C ALA A 71 -9.34 15.89 -18.80
N VAL A 72 -8.57 16.58 -19.64
CA VAL A 72 -9.10 17.61 -20.55
C VAL A 72 -10.06 17.00 -21.57
N LEU A 73 -9.72 15.84 -22.15
CA LEU A 73 -10.60 15.13 -23.09
C LEU A 73 -11.88 14.67 -22.40
N LEU A 74 -11.81 14.13 -21.18
CA LEU A 74 -12.97 13.75 -20.38
C LEU A 74 -13.85 14.98 -20.07
N ALA A 75 -13.25 16.06 -19.58
CA ALA A 75 -13.99 17.29 -19.28
C ALA A 75 -14.67 17.87 -20.54
N LEU A 76 -13.96 17.88 -21.67
CA LEU A 76 -14.52 18.33 -22.94
C LEU A 76 -15.70 17.46 -23.39
N THR A 77 -15.56 16.13 -23.29
CA THR A 77 -16.63 15.17 -23.62
C THR A 77 -17.85 15.40 -22.73
N VAL A 78 -17.66 15.62 -21.44
CA VAL A 78 -18.72 15.91 -20.47
C VAL A 78 -19.45 17.22 -20.83
N LEU A 79 -18.70 18.29 -21.09
CA LEU A 79 -19.27 19.61 -21.45
C LEU A 79 -20.01 19.56 -22.79
N LEU A 80 -19.44 18.87 -23.79
CA LEU A 80 -20.11 18.71 -25.09
C LEU A 80 -21.39 17.90 -24.94
N THR A 81 -21.39 16.82 -24.15
CA THR A 81 -22.59 16.01 -23.89
C THR A 81 -23.63 16.85 -23.15
N GLY A 82 -23.26 17.65 -22.16
CA GLY A 82 -24.16 18.53 -21.44
C GLY A 82 -24.79 19.62 -22.34
N ALA A 83 -23.97 20.23 -23.20
CA ALA A 83 -24.48 21.21 -24.18
C ALA A 83 -25.42 20.53 -25.20
N ALA A 84 -25.04 19.35 -25.69
CA ALA A 84 -25.90 18.62 -26.63
C ALA A 84 -27.22 18.16 -26.00
N ASP A 85 -27.21 17.74 -24.73
CA ASP A 85 -28.43 17.38 -23.98
C ASP A 85 -29.37 18.59 -23.78
N GLY A 86 -28.81 19.77 -23.51
CA GLY A 86 -29.56 21.03 -23.45
C GLY A 86 -30.25 21.36 -24.77
N PHE A 87 -29.62 21.13 -25.92
CA PHE A 87 -30.22 21.29 -27.23
C PHE A 87 -31.23 20.18 -27.54
N ALA A 88 -30.90 18.92 -27.19
CA ALA A 88 -31.74 17.75 -27.45
C ALA A 88 -33.11 17.87 -26.71
N SER A 89 -33.13 18.48 -25.55
CA SER A 89 -34.36 18.67 -24.78
C SER A 89 -35.42 19.55 -25.53
N SER A 90 -34.95 20.42 -26.45
CA SER A 90 -35.80 21.21 -27.32
C SER A 90 -36.31 20.48 -28.56
N LEU A 91 -35.68 19.35 -28.93
CA LEU A 91 -35.98 18.55 -30.14
C LEU A 91 -36.95 17.38 -29.89
N GLY A 92 -37.22 17.05 -28.63
CA GLY A 92 -38.18 16.02 -28.23
C GLY A 92 -37.58 14.93 -27.33
N GLU A 93 -38.47 14.14 -26.71
CA GLU A 93 -38.14 13.17 -25.67
C GLU A 93 -37.18 12.07 -26.11
N ASN A 94 -37.23 11.67 -27.37
CA ASN A 94 -36.32 10.66 -27.91
C ASN A 94 -34.87 11.17 -28.01
N ALA A 95 -34.66 12.42 -28.47
CA ALA A 95 -33.36 13.03 -28.60
C ALA A 95 -32.67 13.15 -27.22
N SER A 96 -33.41 13.56 -26.18
CA SER A 96 -32.88 13.71 -24.81
C SER A 96 -32.49 12.37 -24.15
N ARG A 97 -32.99 11.22 -24.64
CA ARG A 97 -32.57 9.90 -24.17
C ARG A 97 -31.28 9.42 -24.84
N PHE A 98 -31.07 9.71 -26.13
CA PHE A 98 -29.92 9.21 -26.88
C PHE A 98 -28.62 9.99 -26.59
N VAL A 99 -28.68 11.30 -26.34
CA VAL A 99 -27.49 12.12 -26.12
C VAL A 99 -26.69 11.70 -24.90
N PRO A 100 -27.29 11.50 -23.71
CA PRO A 100 -26.54 10.98 -22.55
C PRO A 100 -25.93 9.60 -22.78
N LEU A 101 -26.63 8.72 -23.52
CA LEU A 101 -26.14 7.38 -23.83
C LEU A 101 -24.88 7.43 -24.70
N VAL A 102 -24.85 8.28 -25.72
CA VAL A 102 -23.65 8.51 -26.54
C VAL A 102 -22.50 9.05 -25.68
N GLY A 103 -22.79 9.99 -24.79
CA GLY A 103 -21.80 10.53 -23.84
C GLY A 103 -21.22 9.44 -22.93
N VAL A 104 -22.06 8.54 -22.39
CA VAL A 104 -21.66 7.40 -21.57
C VAL A 104 -20.72 6.48 -22.36
N LEU A 105 -21.05 6.14 -23.61
CA LEU A 105 -20.22 5.31 -24.46
C LEU A 105 -18.86 5.96 -24.79
N CYS A 106 -18.85 7.26 -25.08
CA CYS A 106 -17.62 8.02 -25.30
C CYS A 106 -16.72 8.00 -24.06
N VAL A 107 -17.27 8.33 -22.88
CA VAL A 107 -16.51 8.33 -21.62
C VAL A 107 -16.02 6.92 -21.29
N THR A 108 -16.83 5.88 -21.43
CA THR A 108 -16.42 4.50 -21.18
C THR A 108 -15.24 4.10 -22.07
N THR A 109 -15.31 4.44 -23.35
CA THR A 109 -14.25 4.12 -24.33
C THR A 109 -12.94 4.87 -24.01
N LEU A 110 -13.02 6.16 -23.69
CA LEU A 110 -11.87 6.96 -23.29
C LEU A 110 -11.22 6.44 -21.99
N SER A 111 -12.06 6.04 -21.03
CA SER A 111 -11.60 5.57 -19.71
C SER A 111 -11.04 4.14 -19.74
N ALA A 112 -11.40 3.32 -20.72
CA ALA A 112 -11.00 1.90 -20.78
C ALA A 112 -9.47 1.72 -20.80
N GLY A 113 -8.75 2.57 -21.54
CA GLY A 113 -7.29 2.57 -21.60
C GLY A 113 -6.64 2.95 -20.26
N ASP A 114 -7.14 3.98 -19.62
CA ASP A 114 -6.66 4.46 -18.32
C ASP A 114 -6.90 3.40 -17.23
N LEU A 115 -8.09 2.81 -17.19
CA LEU A 115 -8.46 1.76 -16.25
C LEU A 115 -7.54 0.54 -16.37
N SER A 116 -7.37 0.02 -17.60
CA SER A 116 -6.51 -1.14 -17.85
C SER A 116 -5.05 -0.88 -17.46
N SER A 117 -4.51 0.29 -17.83
CA SER A 117 -3.13 0.67 -17.52
C SER A 117 -2.90 0.84 -16.02
N LEU A 118 -3.83 1.44 -15.30
CA LEU A 118 -3.68 1.76 -13.87
C LEU A 118 -4.00 0.58 -12.96
N ILE A 119 -4.94 -0.28 -13.34
CA ILE A 119 -5.13 -1.56 -12.67
C ILE A 119 -3.87 -2.42 -12.84
N GLY A 120 -3.29 -2.46 -14.06
CA GLY A 120 -2.01 -3.13 -14.32
C GLY A 120 -0.86 -2.56 -13.49
N LEU A 121 -0.77 -1.23 -13.34
CA LEU A 121 0.21 -0.60 -12.46
C LEU A 121 0.03 -1.01 -11.00
N GLY A 122 -1.21 -0.99 -10.50
CA GLY A 122 -1.51 -1.41 -9.13
C GLY A 122 -1.16 -2.88 -8.88
N THR A 123 -1.49 -3.77 -9.83
CA THR A 123 -1.15 -5.20 -9.72
C THR A 123 0.35 -5.45 -9.76
N ALA A 124 1.10 -4.79 -10.65
CA ALA A 124 2.55 -4.87 -10.70
C ALA A 124 3.17 -4.40 -9.37
N THR A 125 2.73 -3.27 -8.84
CA THR A 125 3.23 -2.76 -7.55
C THR A 125 2.95 -3.72 -6.40
N MET A 126 1.77 -4.36 -6.36
CA MET A 126 1.46 -5.36 -5.33
C MET A 126 2.35 -6.60 -5.45
N GLN A 127 2.71 -7.02 -6.67
CA GLN A 127 3.68 -8.10 -6.90
C GLN A 127 5.08 -7.70 -6.45
N ASP A 128 5.55 -6.52 -6.81
CA ASP A 128 6.85 -5.99 -6.37
C ASP A 128 6.95 -5.95 -4.83
N LEU A 129 5.87 -5.52 -4.16
CA LEU A 129 5.79 -5.54 -2.70
C LEU A 129 5.79 -6.95 -2.11
N ALA A 130 5.13 -7.91 -2.75
CA ALA A 130 5.17 -9.31 -2.33
C ALA A 130 6.57 -9.90 -2.47
N ASP A 131 7.30 -9.56 -3.52
CA ASP A 131 8.66 -10.02 -3.75
C ASP A 131 9.65 -9.34 -2.79
N LEU A 132 9.52 -8.05 -2.51
CA LEU A 132 10.23 -7.37 -1.43
C LEU A 132 9.96 -8.02 -0.07
N THR A 133 8.72 -8.44 0.18
CA THR A 133 8.36 -9.15 1.41
C THR A 133 9.13 -10.46 1.55
N LYS A 134 9.20 -11.27 0.49
CA LYS A 134 9.94 -12.54 0.48
C LYS A 134 11.45 -12.37 0.71
N LEU A 135 12.01 -11.23 0.30
CA LEU A 135 13.42 -10.90 0.50
C LEU A 135 13.73 -10.33 1.88
N LEU A 136 12.91 -9.36 2.33
CA LEU A 136 13.12 -8.65 3.59
C LEU A 136 12.81 -9.51 4.82
N LEU A 137 11.79 -10.38 4.75
CA LEU A 137 11.39 -11.15 5.92
C LEU A 137 12.44 -12.15 6.42
N PRO A 138 13.13 -12.95 5.56
CA PRO A 138 14.17 -13.84 6.04
C PRO A 138 15.38 -13.11 6.64
N THR A 139 15.78 -11.98 6.04
CA THR A 139 16.90 -11.18 6.56
C THR A 139 16.58 -10.55 7.91
N MET A 140 15.38 -10.03 8.09
CA MET A 140 14.88 -9.50 9.36
C MET A 140 14.72 -10.60 10.42
N ALA A 141 14.21 -11.78 10.02
CA ALA A 141 14.08 -12.92 10.93
C ALA A 141 15.45 -13.42 11.40
N ALA A 142 16.45 -13.49 10.51
CA ALA A 142 17.83 -13.85 10.88
C ALA A 142 18.43 -12.84 11.86
N ALA A 143 18.24 -11.54 11.62
CA ALA A 143 18.69 -10.49 12.51
C ALA A 143 17.98 -10.54 13.88
N LEU A 144 16.66 -10.82 13.92
CA LEU A 144 15.90 -10.99 15.16
C LEU A 144 16.33 -12.24 15.94
N ALA A 145 16.58 -13.35 15.24
CA ALA A 145 17.11 -14.57 15.87
C ALA A 145 18.51 -14.35 16.49
N GLY A 146 19.36 -13.57 15.81
CA GLY A 146 20.67 -13.13 16.32
C GLY A 146 20.59 -12.29 17.60
N CYS A 147 19.47 -11.59 17.82
CA CYS A 147 19.19 -10.88 19.07
C CYS A 147 18.62 -11.79 20.20
N GLY A 148 18.62 -13.13 20.03
CA GLY A 148 18.07 -14.09 20.98
C GLY A 148 16.57 -14.35 20.84
N GLY A 149 15.91 -13.76 19.87
CA GLY A 149 14.46 -13.90 19.59
C GLY A 149 14.12 -15.02 18.62
N VAL A 150 14.62 -16.24 18.82
CA VAL A 150 14.48 -17.35 17.86
C VAL A 150 13.02 -17.78 17.65
N PHE A 151 12.24 -17.90 18.73
CA PHE A 151 10.82 -18.28 18.65
C PHE A 151 9.98 -17.13 18.03
N THR A 152 10.26 -15.90 18.44
CA THR A 152 9.60 -14.70 17.87
C THR A 152 9.93 -14.55 16.40
N ALA A 153 11.20 -14.75 16.01
CA ALA A 153 11.63 -14.66 14.61
C ALA A 153 10.90 -15.66 13.72
N SER A 154 10.83 -16.94 14.13
CA SER A 154 10.17 -17.97 13.34
C SER A 154 8.65 -17.76 13.22
N ALA A 155 7.98 -17.46 14.32
CA ALA A 155 6.54 -17.20 14.32
C ALA A 155 6.18 -15.95 13.50
N TRP A 156 6.95 -14.86 13.66
CA TRP A 156 6.77 -13.63 12.90
C TRP A 156 6.99 -13.84 11.41
N GLN A 157 8.07 -14.52 11.02
CA GLN A 157 8.38 -14.80 9.61
C GLN A 157 7.29 -15.63 8.94
N VAL A 158 6.93 -16.78 9.53
CA VAL A 158 5.92 -17.68 8.96
C VAL A 158 4.56 -17.01 8.86
N GLY A 159 4.13 -16.33 9.92
CA GLY A 159 2.82 -15.68 9.92
C GLY A 159 2.74 -14.47 9.00
N THR A 160 3.81 -13.69 8.87
CA THR A 160 3.84 -12.55 7.96
C THR A 160 3.88 -12.99 6.50
N LEU A 161 4.67 -14.04 6.16
CA LEU A 161 4.67 -14.64 4.83
C LEU A 161 3.30 -15.20 4.48
N PHE A 162 2.69 -15.95 5.38
CA PHE A 162 1.35 -16.51 5.17
C PHE A 162 0.31 -15.40 4.94
N ALA A 163 0.35 -14.35 5.74
CA ALA A 163 -0.60 -13.24 5.60
C ALA A 163 -0.38 -12.43 4.31
N ALA A 164 0.88 -12.21 3.92
CA ALA A 164 1.21 -11.53 2.66
C ALA A 164 0.75 -12.37 1.45
N ASP A 165 0.97 -13.67 1.47
CA ASP A 165 0.53 -14.59 0.43
C ASP A 165 -1.00 -14.68 0.36
N ALA A 166 -1.66 -14.82 1.52
CA ALA A 166 -3.13 -14.84 1.61
C ALA A 166 -3.75 -13.54 1.10
N LEU A 167 -3.18 -12.36 1.44
CA LEU A 167 -3.67 -11.08 0.93
C LEU A 167 -3.45 -10.95 -0.57
N THR A 168 -2.28 -11.32 -1.07
CA THR A 168 -1.96 -11.27 -2.51
C THR A 168 -2.91 -12.18 -3.29
N THR A 169 -3.15 -13.40 -2.83
CA THR A 169 -4.11 -14.34 -3.41
C THR A 169 -5.54 -13.78 -3.37
N LEU A 170 -5.97 -13.25 -2.23
CA LEU A 170 -7.28 -12.61 -2.09
C LEU A 170 -7.48 -11.48 -3.11
N ILE A 171 -6.46 -10.64 -3.29
CA ILE A 171 -6.52 -9.53 -4.24
C ILE A 171 -6.59 -10.06 -5.68
N HIS A 172 -5.70 -10.95 -6.08
CA HIS A 172 -5.59 -11.40 -7.47
C HIS A 172 -6.75 -12.31 -7.88
N GLU A 173 -7.14 -13.26 -7.02
CA GLU A 173 -8.15 -14.27 -7.36
C GLU A 173 -9.59 -13.79 -7.11
N LEU A 174 -9.80 -12.85 -6.19
CA LEU A 174 -11.15 -12.42 -5.82
C LEU A 174 -11.40 -10.92 -6.06
N LEU A 175 -10.56 -10.04 -5.48
CA LEU A 175 -10.90 -8.62 -5.47
C LEU A 175 -10.73 -7.96 -6.86
N LEU A 176 -9.70 -8.31 -7.62
CA LEU A 176 -9.50 -7.77 -8.97
C LEU A 176 -10.61 -8.17 -9.95
N PRO A 177 -11.03 -9.45 -10.06
CA PRO A 177 -12.19 -9.79 -10.84
C PRO A 177 -13.46 -9.05 -10.43
N LEU A 178 -13.66 -8.83 -9.12
CA LEU A 178 -14.79 -8.05 -8.62
C LEU A 178 -14.70 -6.56 -9.01
N VAL A 179 -13.48 -5.98 -9.09
CA VAL A 179 -13.29 -4.60 -9.61
C VAL A 179 -13.67 -4.53 -11.10
N TYR A 180 -13.27 -5.49 -11.91
CA TYR A 180 -13.70 -5.53 -13.31
C TYR A 180 -15.22 -5.68 -13.46
N CYS A 181 -15.85 -6.52 -12.62
CA CYS A 181 -17.31 -6.61 -12.57
C CYS A 181 -17.96 -5.28 -12.14
N HIS A 182 -17.36 -4.57 -11.16
CA HIS A 182 -17.83 -3.26 -10.74
C HIS A 182 -17.81 -2.25 -11.90
N ILE A 183 -16.70 -2.18 -12.66
CA ILE A 183 -16.56 -1.29 -13.81
C ILE A 183 -17.61 -1.63 -14.90
N ALA A 184 -17.81 -2.92 -15.17
CA ALA A 184 -18.80 -3.36 -16.16
C ALA A 184 -20.23 -2.99 -15.74
N LEU A 185 -20.59 -3.21 -14.46
CA LEU A 185 -21.89 -2.83 -13.90
C LEU A 185 -22.09 -1.32 -13.90
N ALA A 186 -21.04 -0.55 -13.59
CA ALA A 186 -21.05 0.92 -13.63
C ALA A 186 -21.36 1.44 -15.04
N SER A 187 -20.66 0.88 -16.04
CA SER A 187 -20.83 1.28 -17.44
C SER A 187 -22.22 0.88 -17.98
N ALA A 188 -22.68 -0.32 -17.64
CA ALA A 188 -24.00 -0.80 -18.03
C ALA A 188 -25.14 -0.04 -17.32
N GLY A 189 -24.98 0.28 -16.03
CA GLY A 189 -25.94 1.05 -15.24
C GLY A 189 -26.10 2.49 -15.73
N ALA A 190 -25.01 3.12 -16.13
CA ALA A 190 -25.04 4.45 -16.72
C ALA A 190 -25.73 4.46 -18.10
N ALA A 191 -25.57 3.40 -18.89
CA ALA A 191 -26.26 3.24 -20.19
C ALA A 191 -27.74 2.91 -20.01
N LEU A 192 -28.13 2.21 -18.93
CA LEU A 192 -29.49 1.74 -18.65
C LEU A 192 -29.94 2.22 -17.25
N PRO A 193 -30.26 3.51 -17.07
CA PRO A 193 -30.55 4.09 -15.74
C PRO A 193 -31.71 3.44 -14.97
N GLU A 194 -32.65 2.80 -15.66
CA GLU A 194 -33.83 2.16 -15.05
C GLU A 194 -33.56 0.71 -14.58
N SER A 195 -32.40 0.14 -14.89
CA SER A 195 -32.09 -1.28 -14.65
C SER A 195 -31.74 -1.63 -13.18
N GLY A 196 -31.42 -0.64 -12.35
CA GLY A 196 -30.96 -0.86 -10.98
C GLY A 196 -29.54 -1.44 -10.86
N LEU A 197 -28.77 -1.52 -11.95
CA LEU A 197 -27.38 -2.01 -11.98
C LEU A 197 -26.45 -1.12 -11.15
N ASP A 198 -26.75 0.17 -11.02
CA ASP A 198 -26.01 1.09 -10.16
C ASP A 198 -25.96 0.62 -8.70
N LYS A 199 -27.10 0.09 -8.19
CA LYS A 199 -27.19 -0.43 -6.82
C LYS A 199 -26.34 -1.69 -6.63
N LEU A 200 -26.22 -2.51 -7.67
CA LEU A 200 -25.35 -3.68 -7.67
C LEU A 200 -23.87 -3.27 -7.67
N ALA A 201 -23.50 -2.27 -8.48
CA ALA A 201 -22.15 -1.71 -8.48
C ALA A 201 -21.77 -1.16 -7.11
N ASP A 202 -22.65 -0.40 -6.46
CA ASP A 202 -22.43 0.13 -5.10
C ASP A 202 -22.33 -1.00 -4.05
N GLY A 203 -23.13 -2.04 -4.19
CA GLY A 203 -23.07 -3.23 -3.35
C GLY A 203 -21.73 -3.94 -3.47
N LEU A 204 -21.25 -4.08 -4.70
CA LEU A 204 -19.98 -4.73 -5.01
C LEU A 204 -18.79 -3.92 -4.45
N LYS A 205 -18.78 -2.61 -4.61
CA LYS A 205 -17.80 -1.71 -3.99
C LYS A 205 -17.74 -1.89 -2.47
N LYS A 206 -18.90 -1.94 -1.79
CA LYS A 206 -18.98 -2.15 -0.35
C LYS A 206 -18.41 -3.52 0.06
N LEU A 207 -18.72 -4.56 -0.71
CA LEU A 207 -18.23 -5.92 -0.49
C LEU A 207 -16.69 -5.96 -0.59
N ILE A 208 -16.12 -5.41 -1.68
CA ILE A 208 -14.67 -5.34 -1.89
C ILE A 208 -13.99 -4.59 -0.72
N SER A 209 -14.52 -3.42 -0.36
CA SER A 209 -13.98 -2.62 0.74
C SER A 209 -14.07 -3.34 2.09
N TRP A 210 -15.15 -4.08 2.33
CA TRP A 210 -15.34 -4.85 3.56
C TRP A 210 -14.35 -6.03 3.65
N LEU A 211 -14.16 -6.78 2.57
CA LEU A 211 -13.20 -7.87 2.49
C LEU A 211 -11.76 -7.38 2.71
N LEU A 212 -11.38 -6.29 2.04
CA LEU A 212 -10.04 -5.71 2.18
C LEU A 212 -9.80 -5.21 3.60
N CYS A 213 -10.75 -4.47 4.17
CA CYS A 213 -10.67 -3.97 5.55
C CYS A 213 -10.59 -5.11 6.57
N GLY A 214 -11.36 -6.18 6.36
CA GLY A 214 -11.34 -7.38 7.18
C GLY A 214 -9.99 -8.09 7.16
N ALA A 215 -9.40 -8.27 5.97
CA ALA A 215 -8.09 -8.88 5.81
C ALA A 215 -6.98 -8.07 6.52
N VAL A 216 -6.94 -6.75 6.32
CA VAL A 216 -5.97 -5.86 6.98
C VAL A 216 -6.15 -5.88 8.51
N THR A 217 -7.39 -5.88 8.99
CA THR A 217 -7.68 -5.91 10.43
C THR A 217 -7.24 -7.25 11.04
N ALA A 218 -7.55 -8.37 10.39
CA ALA A 218 -7.15 -9.70 10.85
C ALA A 218 -5.62 -9.82 10.96
N PHE A 219 -4.89 -9.31 9.95
CA PHE A 219 -3.43 -9.31 10.00
C PHE A 219 -2.86 -8.42 11.11
N THR A 220 -3.41 -7.22 11.29
CA THR A 220 -2.97 -6.31 12.36
C THR A 220 -3.19 -6.94 13.75
N LEU A 221 -4.30 -7.64 13.94
CA LEU A 221 -4.57 -8.41 15.16
C LEU A 221 -3.56 -9.54 15.33
N TYR A 222 -3.25 -10.28 14.26
CA TYR A 222 -2.22 -11.32 14.28
C TYR A 222 -0.87 -10.77 14.74
N LEU A 223 -0.38 -9.68 14.15
CA LEU A 223 0.89 -9.05 14.53
C LEU A 223 0.89 -8.63 16.01
N SER A 224 -0.21 -8.05 16.49
CA SER A 224 -0.34 -7.60 17.88
C SER A 224 -0.28 -8.75 18.88
N VAL A 225 -0.93 -9.88 18.56
CA VAL A 225 -0.98 -11.05 19.44
C VAL A 225 0.31 -11.85 19.40
N SER A 226 0.90 -12.06 18.21
CA SER A 226 2.11 -12.87 18.06
C SER A 226 3.30 -12.26 18.78
N GLY A 227 3.47 -10.94 18.74
CA GLY A 227 4.56 -10.24 19.44
C GLY A 227 4.51 -10.40 20.96
N VAL A 228 3.32 -10.42 21.56
CA VAL A 228 3.15 -10.58 23.00
C VAL A 228 3.40 -12.03 23.44
N LEU A 229 2.90 -13.01 22.69
CA LEU A 229 2.99 -14.42 23.08
C LEU A 229 4.40 -14.99 22.92
N THR A 230 5.08 -14.68 21.82
CA THR A 230 6.40 -15.24 21.51
C THR A 230 7.52 -14.57 22.29
N GLY A 231 7.42 -13.27 22.59
CA GLY A 231 8.41 -12.54 23.38
C GLY A 231 8.60 -13.06 24.80
N SER A 232 7.56 -13.65 25.41
CA SER A 232 7.67 -14.29 26.73
C SER A 232 8.49 -15.59 26.69
N ALA A 233 8.37 -16.40 25.63
CA ALA A 233 9.10 -17.62 25.44
C ALA A 233 10.60 -17.36 25.19
N ASP A 234 10.92 -16.36 24.37
CA ASP A 234 12.31 -15.97 24.10
C ASP A 234 13.01 -15.43 25.36
N ARG A 235 12.35 -14.60 26.16
CA ARG A 235 12.88 -14.13 27.46
C ARG A 235 13.20 -15.28 28.41
N ALA A 236 12.32 -16.27 28.51
CA ALA A 236 12.55 -17.43 29.33
C ALA A 236 13.76 -18.25 28.85
N ALA A 237 13.90 -18.45 27.53
CA ALA A 237 15.01 -19.18 26.93
C ALA A 237 16.37 -18.47 27.14
N VAL A 238 16.42 -17.14 26.89
CA VAL A 238 17.63 -16.34 27.12
C VAL A 238 18.03 -16.35 28.58
N LYS A 239 17.07 -16.18 29.51
CA LYS A 239 17.35 -16.21 30.96
C LYS A 239 17.82 -17.59 31.41
N ALA A 240 17.28 -18.67 30.89
CA ALA A 240 17.73 -20.02 31.19
C ALA A 240 19.17 -20.25 30.69
N ALA A 241 19.49 -19.80 29.47
CA ALA A 241 20.84 -19.88 28.91
C ALA A 241 21.86 -19.08 29.75
N GLN A 242 21.53 -17.85 30.12
CA GLN A 242 22.38 -17.00 30.98
C GLN A 242 22.63 -17.66 32.34
N THR A 243 21.60 -18.23 32.95
CA THR A 243 21.72 -18.92 34.26
C THR A 243 22.58 -20.18 34.13
N ALA A 244 22.47 -20.92 33.03
CA ALA A 244 23.30 -22.12 32.81
C ALA A 244 24.77 -21.75 32.62
N VAL A 245 25.09 -20.71 31.85
CA VAL A 245 26.46 -20.26 31.62
C VAL A 245 27.11 -19.65 32.87
N SER A 246 26.37 -18.81 33.61
CA SER A 246 26.88 -18.20 34.84
C SER A 246 27.12 -19.20 35.98
N GLY A 247 26.35 -20.29 36.01
CA GLY A 247 26.51 -21.37 37.00
C GLY A 247 27.65 -22.35 36.68
N ALA A 248 28.07 -22.47 35.43
CA ALA A 248 29.04 -23.48 35.00
C ALA A 248 30.51 -23.05 35.15
N VAL A 249 30.87 -21.73 35.05
CA VAL A 249 32.27 -21.29 35.08
C VAL A 249 32.40 -19.91 35.77
N PRO A 250 32.77 -19.86 37.04
CA PRO A 250 32.76 -18.61 37.85
C PRO A 250 33.76 -17.54 37.44
N VAL A 251 34.84 -17.86 36.75
CA VAL A 251 35.92 -16.92 36.39
C VAL A 251 35.88 -16.47 34.93
N VAL A 252 35.29 -17.25 34.02
CA VAL A 252 35.22 -16.94 32.59
C VAL A 252 33.85 -16.44 32.21
N GLY A 253 32.86 -16.61 33.10
CA GLY A 253 31.46 -16.24 32.85
C GLY A 253 31.25 -14.72 32.60
N SER A 254 32.06 -13.85 33.22
CA SER A 254 31.97 -12.40 33.00
C SER A 254 32.44 -11.99 31.58
N ILE A 255 33.54 -12.59 31.10
CA ILE A 255 34.10 -12.32 29.75
C ILE A 255 33.15 -12.83 28.67
N LEU A 256 32.56 -14.02 28.89
CA LEU A 256 31.57 -14.58 27.98
C LEU A 256 30.27 -13.76 27.97
N ALA A 257 29.82 -13.27 29.12
CA ALA A 257 28.65 -12.40 29.22
C ALA A 257 28.86 -11.09 28.49
N GLU A 258 30.02 -10.45 28.68
CA GLU A 258 30.38 -9.18 28.04
C GLU A 258 30.51 -9.34 26.51
N SER A 259 31.11 -10.46 26.05
CA SER A 259 31.18 -10.78 24.62
C SER A 259 29.80 -11.06 24.02
N ALA A 260 28.94 -11.77 24.73
CA ALA A 260 27.56 -12.01 24.31
C ALA A 260 26.74 -10.72 24.21
N GLU A 261 26.91 -9.79 25.17
CA GLU A 261 26.24 -8.50 25.17
C GLU A 261 26.70 -7.63 23.98
N MET A 262 27.99 -7.66 23.64
CA MET A 262 28.54 -6.96 22.48
C MET A 262 27.96 -7.53 21.16
N VAL A 263 27.85 -8.85 21.01
CA VAL A 263 27.23 -9.51 19.84
C VAL A 263 25.73 -9.17 19.76
N LEU A 264 25.02 -9.17 20.89
CA LEU A 264 23.60 -8.79 20.93
C LEU A 264 23.41 -7.32 20.51
N SER A 265 24.26 -6.42 20.99
CA SER A 265 24.21 -5.00 20.63
C SER A 265 24.48 -4.78 19.15
N ALA A 266 25.45 -5.48 18.57
CA ALA A 266 25.72 -5.44 17.13
C ALA A 266 24.53 -5.98 16.30
N ALA A 267 23.92 -7.09 16.72
CA ALA A 267 22.73 -7.65 16.07
C ALA A 267 21.52 -6.70 16.16
N HIS A 268 21.37 -6.00 17.26
CA HIS A 268 20.34 -4.96 17.44
C HIS A 268 20.53 -3.81 16.46
N SER A 269 21.76 -3.31 16.31
CA SER A 269 22.09 -2.23 15.38
C SER A 269 21.86 -2.64 13.93
N LEU A 270 22.28 -3.86 13.57
CA LEU A 270 22.04 -4.43 12.24
C LEU A 270 20.55 -4.54 11.91
N ARG A 271 19.75 -5.04 12.85
CA ARG A 271 18.29 -5.13 12.67
C ARG A 271 17.64 -3.78 12.47
N ALA A 272 18.04 -2.77 13.24
CA ALA A 272 17.51 -1.42 13.11
C ALA A 272 17.86 -0.81 11.75
N ALA A 273 19.10 -1.01 11.26
CA ALA A 273 19.53 -0.52 9.95
C ALA A 273 18.79 -1.19 8.79
N ILE A 274 18.72 -2.53 8.77
CA ILE A 274 17.96 -3.28 7.75
C ILE A 274 16.49 -2.87 7.77
N GLY A 275 15.90 -2.72 8.96
CA GLY A 275 14.51 -2.31 9.11
C GLY A 275 14.25 -0.91 8.58
N ALA A 276 15.12 0.05 8.89
CA ALA A 276 14.99 1.42 8.40
C ALA A 276 15.15 1.51 6.87
N ALA A 277 16.15 0.84 6.31
CA ALA A 277 16.34 0.75 4.86
C ALA A 277 15.15 0.07 4.18
N GLY A 278 14.61 -1.02 4.76
CA GLY A 278 13.43 -1.71 4.27
C GLY A 278 12.18 -0.82 4.27
N VAL A 279 11.95 -0.06 5.35
CA VAL A 279 10.83 0.90 5.44
C VAL A 279 10.96 1.97 4.37
N LEU A 280 12.15 2.54 4.18
CA LEU A 280 12.41 3.56 3.17
C LEU A 280 12.23 3.02 1.75
N GLY A 281 12.74 1.82 1.48
CA GLY A 281 12.58 1.13 0.20
C GLY A 281 11.13 0.85 -0.14
N VAL A 282 10.32 0.36 0.81
CA VAL A 282 8.89 0.13 0.62
C VAL A 282 8.15 1.44 0.35
N LEU A 283 8.46 2.51 1.10
CA LEU A 283 7.84 3.82 0.89
C LEU A 283 8.14 4.37 -0.50
N LEU A 284 9.41 4.32 -0.93
CA LEU A 284 9.81 4.80 -2.27
C LEU A 284 9.20 3.95 -3.38
N ALA A 285 9.18 2.63 -3.25
CA ALA A 285 8.59 1.72 -4.24
C ALA A 285 7.08 1.96 -4.43
N CYS A 286 6.36 2.26 -3.34
CA CYS A 286 4.91 2.49 -3.38
C CYS A 286 4.53 3.92 -3.76
N LEU A 287 5.40 4.90 -3.55
CA LEU A 287 5.06 6.31 -3.63
C LEU A 287 4.54 6.71 -5.02
N ALA A 288 5.28 6.37 -6.07
CA ALA A 288 4.90 6.74 -7.44
C ALA A 288 3.57 6.09 -7.90
N PRO A 289 3.34 4.76 -7.70
CA PRO A 289 2.06 4.13 -8.01
C PRO A 289 0.89 4.70 -7.22
N LEU A 290 1.06 4.93 -5.91
CA LEU A 290 0.01 5.48 -5.05
C LEU A 290 -0.37 6.91 -5.45
N VAL A 291 0.62 7.76 -5.73
CA VAL A 291 0.39 9.12 -6.22
C VAL A 291 -0.34 9.09 -7.55
N ARG A 292 0.06 8.22 -8.48
CA ARG A 292 -0.56 8.12 -9.81
C ARG A 292 -2.01 7.66 -9.74
N LEU A 293 -2.31 6.63 -8.95
CA LEU A 293 -3.68 6.17 -8.70
C LEU A 293 -4.52 7.24 -7.99
N GLY A 294 -3.93 7.95 -7.02
CA GLY A 294 -4.59 9.03 -6.29
C GLY A 294 -4.92 10.24 -7.17
N VAL A 295 -4.00 10.65 -8.04
CA VAL A 295 -4.24 11.72 -9.02
C VAL A 295 -5.38 11.34 -9.95
N GLN A 296 -5.40 10.13 -10.47
CA GLN A 296 -6.45 9.67 -11.36
C GLN A 296 -7.81 9.62 -10.66
N PHE A 297 -7.87 9.10 -9.44
CA PHE A 297 -9.08 9.15 -8.62
C PHE A 297 -9.63 10.57 -8.48
N LEU A 298 -8.75 11.55 -8.16
CA LEU A 298 -9.16 12.96 -8.02
C LEU A 298 -9.64 13.56 -9.33
N LEU A 299 -9.00 13.22 -10.46
CA LEU A 299 -9.42 13.72 -11.78
C LEU A 299 -10.80 13.20 -12.18
N TYR A 300 -11.09 11.92 -11.94
CA TYR A 300 -12.43 11.37 -12.20
C TYR A 300 -13.49 11.97 -11.26
N ARG A 301 -13.17 12.24 -10.00
CA ARG A 301 -14.04 12.97 -9.08
C ARG A 301 -14.31 14.41 -9.54
N ALA A 302 -13.27 15.09 -10.04
CA ALA A 302 -13.44 16.43 -10.61
C ALA A 302 -14.31 16.41 -11.88
N ALA A 303 -14.10 15.44 -12.77
CA ALA A 303 -14.91 15.25 -13.96
C ALA A 303 -16.38 14.94 -13.62
N ALA A 304 -16.62 14.10 -12.60
CA ALA A 304 -17.96 13.84 -12.07
C ALA A 304 -18.66 15.13 -11.57
N PHE A 305 -17.92 15.97 -10.85
CA PHE A 305 -18.42 17.26 -10.39
C PHE A 305 -18.80 18.18 -11.57
N VAL A 306 -17.97 18.24 -12.62
CA VAL A 306 -18.28 18.99 -13.85
C VAL A 306 -19.54 18.45 -14.52
N SER A 307 -19.72 17.12 -14.56
CA SER A 307 -20.91 16.47 -15.09
C SER A 307 -22.17 16.81 -14.27
N ALA A 308 -22.06 16.82 -12.95
CA ALA A 308 -23.14 17.23 -12.04
C ALA A 308 -23.62 18.65 -12.34
N VAL A 309 -22.68 19.59 -12.55
CA VAL A 309 -23.01 21.00 -12.92
C VAL A 309 -23.66 21.07 -14.29
N SER A 310 -23.28 20.20 -15.23
CA SER A 310 -23.85 20.13 -16.58
C SER A 310 -25.24 19.48 -16.62
N GLY A 311 -25.72 18.89 -15.51
CA GLY A 311 -27.05 18.30 -15.38
C GLY A 311 -27.20 16.87 -15.95
N VAL A 312 -26.14 16.26 -16.49
CA VAL A 312 -26.18 14.92 -17.12
C VAL A 312 -25.94 13.83 -16.05
N LYS A 313 -26.99 13.46 -15.33
CA LYS A 313 -26.93 12.48 -14.23
C LYS A 313 -26.32 11.11 -14.59
N PRO A 314 -26.57 10.48 -15.77
CA PRO A 314 -25.92 9.22 -16.10
C PRO A 314 -24.40 9.32 -16.18
N LEU A 315 -23.88 10.43 -16.70
CA LEU A 315 -22.45 10.68 -16.83
C LEU A 315 -21.77 10.93 -15.47
N GLU A 316 -22.45 11.71 -14.62
CA GLU A 316 -22.02 11.97 -13.24
C GLU A 316 -21.81 10.65 -12.49
N ARG A 317 -22.81 9.77 -12.49
CA ARG A 317 -22.75 8.46 -11.83
C ARG A 317 -21.65 7.56 -12.39
N LEU A 318 -21.52 7.49 -13.73
CA LEU A 318 -20.46 6.75 -14.37
C LEU A 318 -19.07 7.19 -13.89
N LEU A 319 -18.80 8.49 -13.94
CA LEU A 319 -17.52 9.05 -13.54
C LEU A 319 -17.24 8.86 -12.05
N GLU A 320 -18.25 8.96 -11.19
CA GLU A 320 -18.10 8.61 -9.78
C GLU A 320 -17.72 7.15 -9.57
N GLN A 321 -18.41 6.22 -10.23
CA GLN A 321 -18.16 4.79 -10.10
C GLN A 321 -16.80 4.36 -10.70
N LEU A 322 -16.38 4.99 -11.80
CA LEU A 322 -15.04 4.79 -12.35
C LEU A 322 -13.96 5.35 -11.40
N GLY A 323 -14.19 6.51 -10.79
CA GLY A 323 -13.35 7.03 -9.71
C GLY A 323 -13.26 6.06 -8.53
N ASP A 324 -14.38 5.44 -8.16
CA ASP A 324 -14.41 4.42 -7.11
C ASP A 324 -13.57 3.18 -7.45
N ALA A 325 -13.53 2.77 -8.73
CA ALA A 325 -12.65 1.68 -9.16
C ALA A 325 -11.16 2.02 -8.92
N PHE A 326 -10.73 3.25 -9.24
CA PHE A 326 -9.38 3.70 -8.91
C PHE A 326 -9.12 3.74 -7.40
N ALA A 327 -10.10 4.17 -6.61
CA ALA A 327 -10.00 4.17 -5.16
C ALA A 327 -9.87 2.75 -4.57
N LEU A 328 -10.53 1.75 -5.17
CA LEU A 328 -10.41 0.36 -4.76
C LEU A 328 -9.02 -0.18 -5.04
N VAL A 329 -8.47 0.03 -6.24
CA VAL A 329 -7.11 -0.41 -6.59
C VAL A 329 -6.07 0.31 -5.73
N LEU A 330 -6.23 1.63 -5.51
CA LEU A 330 -5.41 2.41 -4.57
C LEU A 330 -5.45 1.81 -3.16
N GLY A 331 -6.63 1.44 -2.69
CA GLY A 331 -6.83 0.82 -1.37
C GLY A 331 -6.13 -0.53 -1.26
N MET A 332 -6.19 -1.38 -2.30
CA MET A 332 -5.50 -2.68 -2.34
C MET A 332 -3.97 -2.50 -2.30
N THR A 333 -3.43 -1.62 -3.15
CA THR A 333 -1.99 -1.31 -3.18
C THR A 333 -1.51 -0.73 -1.86
N ALA A 334 -2.27 0.21 -1.28
CA ALA A 334 -1.98 0.80 0.02
C ALA A 334 -2.06 -0.24 1.15
N ALA A 335 -2.99 -1.20 1.09
CA ALA A 335 -3.08 -2.27 2.07
C ALA A 335 -1.84 -3.16 2.07
N CYS A 336 -1.35 -3.58 0.89
CA CYS A 336 -0.11 -4.35 0.78
C CYS A 336 1.09 -3.58 1.37
N ALA A 337 1.22 -2.29 1.03
CA ALA A 337 2.29 -1.43 1.57
C ALA A 337 2.20 -1.31 3.10
N VAL A 338 1.01 -1.02 3.64
CA VAL A 338 0.79 -0.87 5.09
C VAL A 338 1.07 -2.18 5.83
N LEU A 339 0.69 -3.34 5.28
CA LEU A 339 0.98 -4.63 5.89
C LEU A 339 2.49 -4.89 5.98
N LEU A 340 3.23 -4.64 4.90
CA LEU A 340 4.69 -4.81 4.90
C LEU A 340 5.36 -3.81 5.86
N LEU A 341 4.96 -2.54 5.82
CA LEU A 341 5.46 -1.53 6.75
C LEU A 341 5.16 -1.88 8.21
N ALA A 342 3.94 -2.35 8.51
CA ALA A 342 3.57 -2.78 9.87
C ALA A 342 4.41 -3.97 10.32
N ALA A 343 4.66 -4.95 9.45
CA ALA A 343 5.51 -6.08 9.74
C ALA A 343 6.96 -5.66 10.05
N LEU A 344 7.54 -4.77 9.23
CA LEU A 344 8.89 -4.24 9.45
C LEU A 344 8.98 -3.46 10.77
N LEU A 345 8.01 -2.57 11.05
CA LEU A 345 7.97 -1.78 12.26
C LEU A 345 7.83 -2.66 13.52
N VAL A 346 6.95 -3.66 13.49
CA VAL A 346 6.82 -4.62 14.58
C VAL A 346 8.12 -5.38 14.79
N SER A 347 8.77 -5.82 13.70
CA SER A 347 10.09 -6.47 13.81
C SER A 347 11.14 -5.57 14.46
N ILE A 348 11.21 -4.28 14.10
CA ILE A 348 12.15 -3.33 14.71
C ILE A 348 11.82 -3.11 16.20
N SER A 349 10.54 -3.05 16.56
CA SER A 349 10.08 -2.75 17.92
C SER A 349 10.12 -3.95 18.87
N MET A 350 10.23 -5.18 18.38
CA MET A 350 10.36 -6.39 19.21
C MET A 350 11.71 -6.38 19.93
N VAL A 351 11.74 -5.88 21.15
CA VAL A 351 12.94 -5.89 22.01
C VAL A 351 12.92 -7.17 22.85
N VAL A 352 13.91 -8.04 22.62
CA VAL A 352 14.21 -9.13 23.55
C VAL A 352 15.17 -8.55 24.58
N MET A 353 14.64 -8.08 25.73
CA MET A 353 15.42 -7.70 26.91
C MET A 353 15.62 -8.90 27.81
#